data_5def8c45454f126b945eacadaf46ecca
#
_entry.id   5def8c45454f126b945eacadaf46ecca
#
_cell.length_a   1.000
_cell.length_b   1.000
_cell.length_c   1.000
_cell.angle_alpha   90.00
_cell.angle_beta   90.00
_cell.angle_gamma   90.00
#
_symmetry.space_group_name_H-M   'P 1'
#
loop_
_entity.id
_entity.type
_entity.pdbx_description
1 polymer ?
#
loop_
_entity_poly.entity_id
_entity_poly.type
_entity_poly.pdbx_seq_one_letter_code
_entity_poly.pdbx_strand_id
1 'polypeptide(L)'
;LALGLASVKAAALITILLVGGRRVMRSWFTLVVKQKSEELFVLNLLLVTLSLSWLTELAGLSLALGAFIAGMLISETEFKHQVETDIRPFHDVLLGLFFITIGMMLDWRMVLERWPLILLLVTLPILFKIVLVAALARILGATTGVSLRTGIYLAQAGEFGLVLLTLAQTHHLVSPNLFNP
;
A
#
# COMPACT_ATOMS: atom_id res chain seq x y z
N LEU A 1 5.56 26.27 -6.52
CA LEU A 1 6.67 26.34 -5.56
C LEU A 1 6.44 25.40 -4.37
N ALA A 2 5.26 25.39 -3.72
CA ALA A 2 4.96 24.53 -2.57
C ALA A 2 5.04 23.03 -2.91
N LEU A 3 4.49 22.62 -4.06
CA LEU A 3 4.52 21.21 -4.51
C LEU A 3 5.95 20.73 -4.79
N GLY A 4 6.78 21.56 -5.42
CA GLY A 4 8.18 21.24 -5.67
C GLY A 4 9.00 21.08 -4.38
N LEU A 5 8.76 21.95 -3.39
CA LEU A 5 9.42 21.87 -2.09
C LEU A 5 8.99 20.61 -1.30
N ALA A 6 7.70 20.26 -1.36
CA ALA A 6 7.18 19.05 -0.74
C ALA A 6 7.78 17.78 -1.38
N SER A 7 7.89 17.75 -2.72
CA SER A 7 8.49 16.63 -3.45
C SER A 7 9.99 16.48 -3.13
N VAL A 8 10.73 17.58 -3.03
CA VAL A 8 12.16 17.54 -2.67
C VAL A 8 12.35 17.07 -1.22
N LYS A 9 11.52 17.55 -0.27
CA LYS A 9 11.55 17.06 1.12
C LYS A 9 11.25 15.57 1.20
N ALA A 10 10.21 15.12 0.50
CA ALA A 10 9.85 13.70 0.46
C ALA A 10 10.98 12.84 -0.12
N ALA A 11 11.54 13.25 -1.26
CA ALA A 11 12.65 12.55 -1.89
C ALA A 11 13.90 12.52 -1.00
N ALA A 12 14.25 13.63 -0.35
CA ALA A 12 15.37 13.70 0.57
C ALA A 12 15.17 12.78 1.78
N LEU A 13 13.99 12.81 2.42
CA LEU A 13 13.66 11.95 3.56
C LEU A 13 13.73 10.47 3.18
N ILE A 14 13.11 10.09 2.07
CA ILE A 14 13.13 8.71 1.57
C ILE A 14 14.58 8.27 1.31
N THR A 15 15.38 9.10 0.66
CA THR A 15 16.79 8.77 0.36
C THR A 15 17.60 8.60 1.64
N ILE A 16 17.45 9.48 2.62
CA ILE A 16 18.14 9.40 3.92
C ILE A 16 17.75 8.12 4.66
N LEU A 17 16.43 7.82 4.68
CA LEU A 17 15.93 6.60 5.31
C LEU A 17 16.42 5.33 4.62
N LEU A 18 16.44 5.29 3.30
CA LEU A 18 16.90 4.12 2.55
C LEU A 18 18.41 3.91 2.68
N VAL A 19 19.21 4.96 2.60
CA VAL A 19 20.69 4.84 2.66
C VAL A 19 21.16 4.60 4.09
N GLY A 20 20.65 5.35 5.06
CA GLY A 20 21.02 5.23 6.48
C GLY A 20 20.30 4.10 7.19
N GLY A 21 19.03 3.92 6.89
CA GLY A 21 18.13 3.01 7.58
C GLY A 21 18.54 1.53 7.45
N ARG A 22 19.04 1.11 6.29
CA ARG A 22 19.49 -0.28 6.08
C ARG A 22 20.53 -0.72 7.12
N ARG A 23 21.55 0.10 7.38
CA ARG A 23 22.60 -0.23 8.33
C ARG A 23 22.08 -0.23 9.78
N VAL A 24 21.22 0.72 10.09
CA VAL A 24 20.58 0.83 11.41
C VAL A 24 19.65 -0.37 11.64
N MET A 25 18.80 -0.71 10.68
CA MET A 25 17.89 -1.86 10.76
C MET A 25 18.63 -3.18 10.97
N ARG A 26 19.68 -3.43 10.17
CA ARG A 26 20.48 -4.63 10.32
C ARG A 26 21.09 -4.75 11.71
N SER A 27 21.70 -3.69 12.21
CA SER A 27 22.30 -3.67 13.56
C SER A 27 21.24 -3.86 14.65
N TRP A 28 20.09 -3.19 14.52
CA TRP A 28 19.00 -3.26 15.47
C TRP A 28 18.40 -4.66 15.56
N PHE A 29 18.00 -5.23 14.43
CA PHE A 29 17.44 -6.60 14.40
C PHE A 29 18.44 -7.66 14.82
N THR A 30 19.73 -7.48 14.53
CA THR A 30 20.77 -8.39 15.05
C THR A 30 20.84 -8.39 16.59
N LEU A 31 20.63 -7.24 17.23
CA LEU A 31 20.56 -7.14 18.70
C LEU A 31 19.28 -7.81 19.24
N VAL A 32 18.13 -7.59 18.58
CA VAL A 32 16.84 -8.14 18.99
C VAL A 32 16.84 -9.67 18.87
N VAL A 33 17.32 -10.21 17.78
CA VAL A 33 17.36 -11.69 17.55
C VAL A 33 18.29 -12.40 18.56
N LYS A 34 19.32 -11.75 19.05
CA LYS A 34 20.18 -12.33 20.13
C LYS A 34 19.43 -12.61 21.42
N GLN A 35 18.29 -11.97 21.66
CA GLN A 35 17.45 -12.23 22.83
C GLN A 35 16.65 -13.52 22.75
N LYS A 36 16.58 -14.16 21.58
CA LYS A 36 15.90 -15.46 21.33
C LYS A 36 14.43 -15.49 21.79
N SER A 37 13.72 -14.36 21.74
CA SER A 37 12.30 -14.25 22.03
C SER A 37 11.56 -13.81 20.77
N GLU A 38 10.59 -14.63 20.34
CA GLU A 38 9.72 -14.35 19.19
C GLU A 38 8.82 -13.13 19.48
N GLU A 39 8.31 -12.99 20.70
CA GLU A 39 7.47 -11.88 21.12
C GLU A 39 8.24 -10.56 21.06
N LEU A 40 9.48 -10.54 21.53
CA LEU A 40 10.33 -9.34 21.45
C LEU A 40 10.64 -8.99 20.00
N PHE A 41 10.81 -9.98 19.13
CA PHE A 41 11.05 -9.73 17.71
C PHE A 41 9.85 -9.06 17.06
N VAL A 42 8.64 -9.60 17.26
CA VAL A 42 7.39 -9.02 16.72
C VAL A 42 7.13 -7.62 17.28
N LEU A 43 7.32 -7.41 18.59
CA LEU A 43 7.16 -6.08 19.21
C LEU A 43 8.13 -5.05 18.62
N ASN A 44 9.39 -5.43 18.39
CA ASN A 44 10.36 -4.55 17.75
C ASN A 44 10.03 -4.27 16.27
N LEU A 45 9.49 -5.26 15.56
CA LEU A 45 9.00 -5.07 14.20
C LEU A 45 7.89 -4.03 14.14
N LEU A 46 6.90 -4.15 15.04
CA LEU A 46 5.82 -3.17 15.17
C LEU A 46 6.36 -1.79 15.58
N LEU A 47 7.28 -1.75 16.55
CA LEU A 47 7.90 -0.51 16.99
C LEU A 47 8.59 0.23 15.84
N VAL A 48 9.40 -0.46 15.05
CA VAL A 48 10.10 0.11 13.89
C VAL A 48 9.10 0.62 12.85
N THR A 49 8.09 -0.19 12.53
CA THR A 49 7.08 0.18 11.54
C THR A 49 6.28 1.39 11.96
N LEU A 50 5.80 1.41 13.21
CA LEU A 50 5.02 2.53 13.75
C LEU A 50 5.89 3.80 13.92
N SER A 51 7.14 3.65 14.35
CA SER A 51 8.06 4.78 14.49
C SER A 51 8.36 5.44 13.15
N LEU A 52 8.63 4.66 12.10
CA LEU A 52 8.85 5.19 10.75
C LEU A 52 7.59 5.81 10.18
N SER A 53 6.42 5.20 10.41
CA SER A 53 5.14 5.79 10.04
C SER A 53 4.91 7.15 10.70
N TRP A 54 5.14 7.24 11.99
CA TRP A 54 5.01 8.49 12.73
C TRP A 54 6.01 9.56 12.28
N LEU A 55 7.27 9.19 12.03
CA LEU A 55 8.29 10.10 11.51
C LEU A 55 7.93 10.67 10.13
N THR A 56 7.36 9.85 9.26
CA THR A 56 6.90 10.32 7.94
C THR A 56 5.70 11.25 8.06
N GLU A 57 4.79 11.01 8.99
CA GLU A 57 3.65 11.89 9.28
C GLU A 57 4.11 13.24 9.80
N LEU A 58 5.07 13.29 10.74
CA LEU A 58 5.68 14.54 11.22
C LEU A 58 6.36 15.34 10.09
N ALA A 59 6.85 14.65 9.07
CA ALA A 59 7.42 15.30 7.88
C ALA A 59 6.35 15.77 6.87
N GLY A 60 5.06 15.60 7.17
CA GLY A 60 3.94 15.96 6.30
C GLY A 60 3.65 14.93 5.20
N LEU A 61 4.11 13.69 5.37
CA LEU A 61 3.85 12.56 4.48
C LEU A 61 2.84 11.61 5.14
N SER A 62 2.39 10.58 4.40
CA SER A 62 1.40 9.63 4.95
C SER A 62 2.04 8.59 5.88
N LEU A 63 1.29 8.13 6.89
CA LEU A 63 1.62 6.99 7.74
C LEU A 63 1.92 5.72 6.92
N ALA A 64 1.11 5.49 5.87
CA ALA A 64 1.26 4.35 4.99
C ALA A 64 2.62 4.33 4.26
N LEU A 65 3.12 5.50 3.85
CA LEU A 65 4.45 5.63 3.24
C LEU A 65 5.55 5.22 4.23
N GLY A 66 5.44 5.60 5.49
CA GLY A 66 6.40 5.21 6.53
C GLY A 66 6.42 3.71 6.77
N ALA A 67 5.24 3.08 6.86
CA ALA A 67 5.13 1.63 6.96
C ALA A 67 5.72 0.91 5.73
N PHE A 68 5.48 1.44 4.53
CA PHE A 68 6.06 0.92 3.29
C PHE A 68 7.60 1.00 3.29
N ILE A 69 8.16 2.15 3.70
CA ILE A 69 9.61 2.33 3.82
C ILE A 69 10.19 1.36 4.86
N ALA A 70 9.52 1.18 6.01
CA ALA A 70 9.92 0.19 7.01
C ALA A 70 10.00 -1.21 6.41
N GLY A 71 8.95 -1.64 5.72
CA GLY A 71 8.92 -2.94 5.03
C GLY A 71 10.04 -3.10 4.00
N MET A 72 10.31 -2.05 3.22
CA MET A 72 11.40 -2.04 2.24
C MET A 72 12.77 -2.18 2.92
N LEU A 73 13.03 -1.43 3.99
CA LEU A 73 14.29 -1.51 4.74
C LEU A 73 14.50 -2.88 5.38
N ILE A 74 13.44 -3.48 5.92
CA ILE A 74 13.48 -4.81 6.54
C ILE A 74 13.71 -5.88 5.46
N SER A 75 13.09 -5.76 4.29
CA SER A 75 13.22 -6.72 3.19
C SER A 75 14.65 -6.86 2.67
N GLU A 76 15.50 -5.85 2.89
CA GLU A 76 16.92 -5.87 2.55
C GLU A 76 17.81 -6.48 3.66
N THR A 77 17.23 -6.89 4.78
CA THR A 77 17.94 -7.55 5.88
C THR A 77 17.91 -9.07 5.74
N GLU A 78 18.80 -9.73 6.48
CA GLU A 78 18.87 -11.20 6.56
C GLU A 78 17.63 -11.81 7.26
N PHE A 79 16.85 -10.98 7.96
CA PHE A 79 15.69 -11.36 8.74
C PHE A 79 14.37 -11.36 7.95
N LYS A 80 14.41 -11.07 6.65
CA LYS A 80 13.24 -10.97 5.77
C LYS A 80 12.26 -12.14 5.94
N HIS A 81 12.75 -13.37 5.89
CA HIS A 81 11.88 -14.56 5.95
C HIS A 81 11.25 -14.76 7.34
N GLN A 82 11.98 -14.44 8.41
CA GLN A 82 11.43 -14.48 9.76
C GLN A 82 10.32 -13.43 9.89
N VAL A 83 10.58 -12.19 9.46
CA VAL A 83 9.58 -11.12 9.46
C VAL A 83 8.33 -11.49 8.67
N GLU A 84 8.48 -12.06 7.48
CA GLU A 84 7.35 -12.52 6.66
C GLU A 84 6.48 -13.54 7.40
N THR A 85 7.10 -14.48 8.12
CA THR A 85 6.40 -15.52 8.88
C THR A 85 5.69 -14.92 10.09
N ASP A 86 6.38 -14.09 10.87
CA ASP A 86 5.89 -13.58 12.15
C ASP A 86 4.82 -12.49 11.98
N ILE A 87 4.85 -11.71 10.87
CA ILE A 87 3.86 -10.66 10.62
C ILE A 87 2.58 -11.18 9.95
N ARG A 88 2.63 -12.34 9.34
CA ARG A 88 1.53 -12.88 8.55
C ARG A 88 0.20 -12.96 9.30
N PRO A 89 0.11 -13.44 10.56
CA PRO A 89 -1.14 -13.46 11.30
C PRO A 89 -1.72 -12.06 11.53
N PHE A 90 -0.86 -11.07 11.81
CA PHE A 90 -1.29 -9.68 11.99
C PHE A 90 -1.76 -9.07 10.68
N HIS A 91 -1.03 -9.31 9.58
CA HIS A 91 -1.42 -8.87 8.25
C HIS A 91 -2.82 -9.38 7.88
N ASP A 92 -3.09 -10.67 8.07
CA ASP A 92 -4.36 -11.28 7.69
C ASP A 92 -5.53 -10.73 8.52
N VAL A 93 -5.33 -10.54 9.84
CA VAL A 93 -6.34 -9.94 10.73
C VAL A 93 -6.59 -8.47 10.39
N LEU A 94 -5.52 -7.67 10.20
CA LEU A 94 -5.65 -6.25 9.88
C LEU A 94 -6.25 -6.04 8.49
N LEU A 95 -5.91 -6.88 7.52
CA LEU A 95 -6.51 -6.86 6.19
C LEU A 95 -8.00 -7.19 6.26
N GLY A 96 -8.38 -8.21 7.05
CA GLY A 96 -9.79 -8.54 7.30
C GLY A 96 -10.54 -7.37 7.93
N LEU A 97 -9.97 -6.73 8.96
CA LEU A 97 -10.55 -5.56 9.61
C LEU A 97 -10.72 -4.38 8.63
N PHE A 98 -9.73 -4.14 7.80
CA PHE A 98 -9.79 -3.12 6.75
C PHE A 98 -10.97 -3.36 5.80
N PHE A 99 -11.12 -4.57 5.27
CA PHE A 99 -12.22 -4.88 4.36
C PHE A 99 -13.59 -4.85 5.04
N ILE A 100 -13.68 -5.26 6.32
CA ILE A 100 -14.92 -5.13 7.10
C ILE A 100 -15.29 -3.64 7.24
N THR A 101 -14.33 -2.78 7.59
CA THR A 101 -14.56 -1.34 7.75
C THR A 101 -15.05 -0.71 6.44
N ILE A 102 -14.41 -1.04 5.31
CA ILE A 102 -14.84 -0.58 3.99
C ILE A 102 -16.24 -1.11 3.65
N GLY A 103 -16.50 -2.39 3.94
CA GLY A 103 -17.81 -3.00 3.70
C GLY A 103 -18.94 -2.34 4.49
N MET A 104 -18.66 -1.89 5.72
CA MET A 104 -19.65 -1.15 6.55
C MET A 104 -19.94 0.25 6.01
N MET A 105 -19.04 0.86 5.25
CA MET A 105 -19.27 2.16 4.61
C MET A 105 -20.11 2.04 3.32
N LEU A 106 -20.34 0.83 2.82
CA LEU A 106 -21.06 0.59 1.58
C LEU A 106 -22.58 0.68 1.81
N ASP A 107 -23.27 1.58 1.09
CA ASP A 107 -24.73 1.59 1.03
C ASP A 107 -25.23 0.52 0.03
N TRP A 108 -25.68 -0.61 0.55
CA TRP A 108 -26.16 -1.74 -0.23
C TRP A 108 -27.43 -1.42 -1.04
N ARG A 109 -28.26 -0.44 -0.59
CA ARG A 109 -29.47 -0.01 -1.31
C ARG A 109 -29.08 0.71 -2.60
N MET A 110 -28.12 1.61 -2.51
CA MET A 110 -27.56 2.31 -3.67
C MET A 110 -26.93 1.32 -4.68
N VAL A 111 -26.27 0.28 -4.17
CA VAL A 111 -25.69 -0.77 -5.03
C VAL A 111 -26.80 -1.49 -5.81
N LEU A 112 -27.91 -1.85 -5.16
CA LEU A 112 -29.04 -2.52 -5.83
C LEU A 112 -29.79 -1.61 -6.81
N GLU A 113 -29.93 -0.32 -6.49
CA GLU A 113 -30.60 0.63 -7.38
C GLU A 113 -29.79 0.96 -8.63
N ARG A 114 -28.46 1.04 -8.49
CA ARG A 114 -27.56 1.46 -9.57
C ARG A 114 -26.60 0.37 -10.05
N TRP A 115 -26.98 -0.90 -9.87
CA TRP A 115 -26.13 -2.03 -10.21
C TRP A 115 -25.57 -2.00 -11.66
N PRO A 116 -26.29 -1.54 -12.71
CA PRO A 116 -25.70 -1.52 -14.04
C PRO A 116 -24.58 -0.50 -14.18
N LEU A 117 -24.75 0.66 -13.54
CA LEU A 117 -23.71 1.70 -13.49
C LEU A 117 -22.48 1.22 -12.73
N ILE A 118 -22.70 0.59 -11.57
CA ILE A 118 -21.61 0.06 -10.73
C ILE A 118 -20.88 -1.05 -11.50
N LEU A 119 -21.61 -1.95 -12.16
CA LEU A 119 -21.00 -2.99 -12.98
C LEU A 119 -20.14 -2.39 -14.10
N LEU A 120 -20.63 -1.35 -14.78
CA LEU A 120 -19.88 -0.64 -15.81
C LEU A 120 -18.61 0.00 -15.23
N LEU A 121 -18.73 0.73 -14.10
CA LEU A 121 -17.61 1.42 -13.46
C LEU A 121 -16.54 0.47 -12.91
N VAL A 122 -16.90 -0.74 -12.54
CA VAL A 122 -15.95 -1.77 -12.11
C VAL A 122 -15.32 -2.47 -13.31
N THR A 123 -16.15 -2.88 -14.29
CA THR A 123 -15.70 -3.73 -15.40
C THR A 123 -14.86 -2.93 -16.41
N LEU A 124 -15.27 -1.70 -16.73
CA LEU A 124 -14.61 -0.89 -17.76
C LEU A 124 -13.13 -0.60 -17.43
N PRO A 125 -12.76 -0.12 -16.23
CA PRO A 125 -11.36 0.12 -15.87
C PRO A 125 -10.52 -1.16 -15.83
N ILE A 126 -11.11 -2.28 -15.40
CA ILE A 126 -10.43 -3.57 -15.37
C ILE A 126 -10.09 -4.02 -16.78
N LEU A 127 -11.07 -4.02 -17.69
CA LEU A 127 -10.88 -4.38 -19.10
C LEU A 127 -9.88 -3.44 -19.77
N PHE A 128 -10.00 -2.13 -19.52
CA PHE A 128 -9.06 -1.15 -20.06
C PHE A 128 -7.62 -1.43 -19.59
N LYS A 129 -7.41 -1.73 -18.31
CA LYS A 129 -6.09 -2.08 -17.76
C LYS A 129 -5.56 -3.37 -18.37
N ILE A 130 -6.37 -4.41 -18.50
CA ILE A 130 -5.96 -5.67 -19.14
C ILE A 130 -5.44 -5.41 -20.55
N VAL A 131 -6.21 -4.69 -21.36
CA VAL A 131 -5.85 -4.38 -22.75
C VAL A 131 -4.59 -3.53 -22.80
N LEU A 132 -4.53 -2.45 -21.99
CA LEU A 132 -3.39 -1.54 -21.96
C LEU A 132 -2.09 -2.27 -21.58
N VAL A 133 -2.11 -3.02 -20.48
CA VAL A 133 -0.92 -3.74 -19.99
C VAL A 133 -0.51 -4.86 -20.93
N ALA A 134 -1.49 -5.61 -21.47
CA ALA A 134 -1.20 -6.66 -22.46
C ALA A 134 -0.61 -6.08 -23.75
N ALA A 135 -1.13 -4.94 -24.23
CA ALA A 135 -0.57 -4.24 -25.39
C ALA A 135 0.86 -3.76 -25.14
N LEU A 136 1.11 -3.11 -23.98
CA LEU A 136 2.46 -2.68 -23.61
C LEU A 136 3.46 -3.86 -23.52
N ALA A 137 3.05 -4.95 -22.88
CA ALA A 137 3.87 -6.16 -22.79
C ALA A 137 4.18 -6.75 -24.16
N ARG A 138 3.21 -6.72 -25.10
CA ARG A 138 3.41 -7.14 -26.51
C ARG A 138 4.40 -6.25 -27.23
N ILE A 139 4.29 -4.94 -27.10
CA ILE A 139 5.23 -3.98 -27.70
C ILE A 139 6.65 -4.18 -27.17
N LEU A 140 6.81 -4.55 -25.89
CA LEU A 140 8.08 -4.87 -25.27
C LEU A 140 8.61 -6.27 -25.64
N GLY A 141 7.96 -7.00 -26.56
CA GLY A 141 8.44 -8.27 -27.09
C GLY A 141 7.98 -9.52 -26.34
N ALA A 142 7.07 -9.40 -25.35
CA ALA A 142 6.54 -10.56 -24.66
C ALA A 142 5.63 -11.41 -25.58
N THR A 143 5.56 -12.72 -25.36
CA THR A 143 4.63 -13.59 -26.09
C THR A 143 3.18 -13.28 -25.69
N THR A 144 2.21 -13.63 -26.57
CA THR A 144 0.79 -13.34 -26.34
C THR A 144 0.28 -13.91 -25.02
N GLY A 145 0.71 -15.13 -24.67
CA GLY A 145 0.29 -15.76 -23.40
C GLY A 145 0.84 -15.04 -22.16
N VAL A 146 2.09 -14.60 -22.20
CA VAL A 146 2.70 -13.82 -21.12
C VAL A 146 2.05 -12.44 -21.02
N SER A 147 1.83 -11.77 -22.15
CA SER A 147 1.19 -10.45 -22.18
C SER A 147 -0.21 -10.46 -21.57
N LEU A 148 -1.04 -11.46 -21.94
CA LEU A 148 -2.39 -11.58 -21.41
C LEU A 148 -2.38 -11.88 -19.89
N ARG A 149 -1.53 -12.80 -19.44
CA ARG A 149 -1.39 -13.11 -18.01
C ARG A 149 -0.95 -11.87 -17.21
N THR A 150 0.05 -11.14 -17.71
CA THR A 150 0.51 -9.90 -17.08
C THR A 150 -0.61 -8.87 -17.02
N GLY A 151 -1.40 -8.72 -18.09
CA GLY A 151 -2.55 -7.83 -18.12
C GLY A 151 -3.59 -8.18 -17.05
N ILE A 152 -3.94 -9.46 -16.93
CA ILE A 152 -4.92 -9.93 -15.93
C ILE A 152 -4.38 -9.70 -14.50
N TYR A 153 -3.13 -10.06 -14.22
CA TYR A 153 -2.56 -9.90 -12.87
C TYR A 153 -2.41 -8.44 -12.44
N LEU A 154 -2.16 -7.52 -13.36
CA LEU A 154 -1.99 -6.09 -13.05
C LEU A 154 -3.30 -5.28 -13.19
N ALA A 155 -4.39 -5.90 -13.63
CA ALA A 155 -5.67 -5.20 -13.82
C ALA A 155 -6.42 -4.93 -12.51
N GLN A 156 -6.04 -5.59 -11.42
CA GLN A 156 -6.69 -5.39 -10.12
C GLN A 156 -6.65 -3.91 -9.68
N ALA A 157 -7.74 -3.43 -9.10
CA ALA A 157 -7.77 -2.16 -8.39
C ALA A 157 -7.26 -2.43 -6.97
N GLY A 158 -6.09 -1.86 -6.64
CA GLY A 158 -5.53 -2.02 -5.30
C GLY A 158 -6.28 -1.21 -4.25
N GLU A 159 -6.10 -1.59 -2.98
CA GLU A 159 -6.63 -0.88 -1.80
C GLU A 159 -6.24 0.60 -1.74
N PHE A 160 -5.14 0.99 -2.36
CA PHE A 160 -4.73 2.40 -2.47
C PHE A 160 -5.76 3.30 -3.16
N GLY A 161 -6.57 2.75 -4.08
CA GLY A 161 -7.67 3.49 -4.68
C GLY A 161 -8.70 3.94 -3.65
N LEU A 162 -9.02 3.10 -2.67
CA LEU A 162 -9.93 3.43 -1.57
C LEU A 162 -9.31 4.46 -0.63
N VAL A 163 -8.03 4.35 -0.31
CA VAL A 163 -7.31 5.33 0.51
C VAL A 163 -7.30 6.70 -0.17
N LEU A 164 -7.00 6.76 -1.48
CA LEU A 164 -7.03 8.00 -2.24
C LEU A 164 -8.43 8.62 -2.29
N LEU A 165 -9.46 7.79 -2.43
CA LEU A 165 -10.85 8.24 -2.43
C LEU A 165 -11.25 8.84 -1.09
N THR A 166 -10.90 8.19 0.02
CA THR A 166 -11.13 8.69 1.38
C THR A 166 -10.40 10.01 1.61
N LEU A 167 -9.15 10.12 1.14
CA LEU A 167 -8.37 11.36 1.22
C LEU A 167 -9.01 12.48 0.38
N ALA A 168 -9.48 12.17 -0.82
CA ALA A 168 -10.17 13.12 -1.68
C ALA A 168 -11.47 13.63 -1.05
N GLN A 169 -12.21 12.78 -0.34
CA GLN A 169 -13.38 13.19 0.46
C GLN A 169 -12.99 14.11 1.61
N THR A 170 -11.96 13.75 2.37
CA THR A 170 -11.49 14.54 3.54
C THR A 170 -11.04 15.94 3.11
N HIS A 171 -10.45 16.05 1.94
CA HIS A 171 -10.01 17.34 1.37
C HIS A 171 -11.08 18.04 0.52
N HIS A 172 -12.33 17.57 0.53
CA HIS A 172 -13.44 18.14 -0.26
C HIS A 172 -13.14 18.25 -1.78
N LEU A 173 -12.24 17.43 -2.30
CA LEU A 173 -11.90 17.38 -3.73
C LEU A 173 -12.97 16.67 -4.56
N VAL A 174 -13.79 15.85 -3.90
CA VAL A 174 -14.91 15.12 -4.50
C VAL A 174 -16.19 15.59 -3.82
N SER A 175 -17.16 16.02 -4.63
CA SER A 175 -18.45 16.48 -4.12
C SER A 175 -19.16 15.35 -3.37
N PRO A 176 -19.75 15.63 -2.18
CA PRO A 176 -20.56 14.64 -1.45
C PRO A 176 -21.72 14.07 -2.30
N ASN A 177 -22.22 14.84 -3.26
CA ASN A 177 -23.30 14.43 -4.15
C ASN A 177 -22.93 13.31 -5.13
N LEU A 178 -21.68 12.95 -5.27
CA LEU A 178 -21.25 11.79 -6.05
C LEU A 178 -21.42 10.47 -5.28
N PHE A 179 -21.50 10.54 -3.94
CA PHE A 179 -21.62 9.41 -3.03
C PHE A 179 -22.95 9.38 -2.29
N ASN A 180 -23.62 10.54 -2.14
CA ASN A 180 -24.97 10.69 -1.60
C ASN A 180 -25.78 11.52 -2.58
N PRO A 181 -26.41 10.93 -3.61
CA PRO A 181 -27.41 11.63 -4.42
C PRO A 181 -28.71 11.87 -3.63
#